data_c5e36368100c9a3eef836a626ae94228
#
_entry.id   c5e36368100c9a3eef836a626ae94228
#
_cell.length_a   1.000
_cell.length_b   1.000
_cell.length_c   1.000
_cell.angle_alpha   90.00
_cell.angle_beta   90.00
_cell.angle_gamma   90.00
#
_symmetry.space_group_name_H-M   'P 1'
#
loop_
_entity.id
_entity.type
_entity.pdbx_description
1 polymer ?
#
loop_
_entity_poly.entity_id
_entity_poly.type
_entity_poly.pdbx_seq_one_letter_code
_entity_poly.pdbx_strand_id
1 'polypeptide(L)' 'MTKTIPTISKNIKRLRKAKNLSQDKLSRIADVSHATIIKIESGANKNPTIETLAKIAKALGVGVDDLLK' A
#
# COMPACT_ATOMS: atom_id res chain seq x y z
N MET A 1 -4.31 -25.45 2.94
CA MET A 1 -5.08 -24.32 2.43
C MET A 1 -4.24 -23.06 2.33
N THR A 2 -4.29 -22.42 1.22
CA THR A 2 -3.48 -21.24 0.98
C THR A 2 -4.17 -20.00 1.54
N LYS A 3 -3.43 -19.20 2.29
CA LYS A 3 -3.94 -17.94 2.78
C LYS A 3 -3.93 -16.93 1.65
N THR A 4 -5.05 -16.30 1.39
CA THR A 4 -5.15 -15.28 0.35
C THR A 4 -4.73 -13.93 0.90
N ILE A 5 -3.72 -13.33 0.27
CA ILE A 5 -3.31 -11.98 0.60
C ILE A 5 -4.09 -11.04 -0.31
N PRO A 6 -4.72 -10.00 0.23
CA PRO A 6 -5.49 -9.06 -0.61
C PRO A 6 -4.66 -8.47 -1.74
N THR A 7 -5.28 -8.29 -2.88
CA THR A 7 -4.63 -7.73 -4.06
C THR A 7 -3.99 -6.37 -3.76
N ILE A 8 -4.68 -5.55 -3.00
CA ILE A 8 -4.17 -4.23 -2.61
C ILE A 8 -2.84 -4.37 -1.88
N SER A 9 -2.76 -5.31 -0.93
CA SER A 9 -1.54 -5.53 -0.16
C SER A 9 -0.38 -5.92 -1.06
N LYS A 10 -0.62 -6.85 -1.97
CA LYS A 10 0.41 -7.32 -2.90
C LYS A 10 0.89 -6.20 -3.81
N ASN A 11 -0.04 -5.43 -4.35
CA ASN A 11 0.29 -4.38 -5.29
C ASN A 11 1.09 -3.26 -4.64
N ILE A 12 0.67 -2.83 -3.46
CA ILE A 12 1.38 -1.76 -2.75
C ILE A 12 2.80 -2.22 -2.42
N LYS A 13 2.94 -3.42 -1.91
CA LYS A 13 4.25 -3.95 -1.55
C LYS A 13 5.17 -4.06 -2.77
N ARG A 14 4.63 -4.59 -3.88
CA ARG A 14 5.40 -4.74 -5.11
C ARG A 14 5.85 -3.39 -5.65
N LEU A 15 4.94 -2.44 -5.72
CA LEU A 15 5.26 -1.11 -6.25
C LEU A 15 6.24 -0.37 -5.35
N ARG A 16 6.08 -0.51 -4.04
CA ARG A 16 7.01 0.10 -3.09
C ARG A 16 8.43 -0.44 -3.28
N LYS A 17 8.56 -1.76 -3.37
CA LYS A 17 9.86 -2.38 -3.55
C LYS A 17 10.48 -2.02 -4.89
N ALA A 18 9.66 -1.90 -5.93
CA ALA A 18 10.16 -1.50 -7.24
C ALA A 18 10.78 -0.11 -7.22
N LYS A 19 10.34 0.73 -6.29
CA LYS A 19 10.88 2.09 -6.13
C LYS A 19 11.95 2.16 -5.04
N ASN A 20 12.35 1.01 -4.49
CA ASN A 20 13.36 0.94 -3.44
C ASN A 20 12.99 1.76 -2.20
N LEU A 21 11.70 1.75 -1.85
CA LEU A 21 11.23 2.47 -0.68
C LEU A 21 11.02 1.51 0.48
N SER A 22 11.43 1.94 1.69
CA SER A 22 11.06 1.21 2.89
C SER A 22 9.61 1.55 3.24
N GLN A 23 9.02 0.75 4.12
CA GLN A 23 7.66 1.04 4.60
C GLN A 23 7.60 2.42 5.28
N ASP A 24 8.62 2.73 6.06
CA ASP A 24 8.69 4.02 6.74
C ASP A 24 8.78 5.17 5.74
N LYS A 25 9.61 5.00 4.72
CA LYS A 25 9.78 6.03 3.71
C LYS A 25 8.48 6.26 2.95
N LEU A 26 7.81 5.18 2.57
CA LEU A 26 6.53 5.30 1.89
C LEU A 26 5.50 6.01 2.77
N SER A 27 5.47 5.70 4.05
CA SER A 27 4.51 6.33 4.95
C SER A 27 4.72 7.84 5.00
N ARG A 28 5.98 8.28 5.02
CA ARG A 28 6.29 9.71 5.05
C ARG A 28 5.90 10.40 3.76
N ILE A 29 6.23 9.80 2.62
CA ILE A 29 5.90 10.39 1.32
C ILE A 29 4.39 10.44 1.13
N ALA A 30 3.69 9.40 1.54
CA ALA A 30 2.24 9.32 1.38
C ALA A 30 1.47 10.10 2.44
N ASP A 31 2.16 10.55 3.49
CA ASP A 31 1.52 11.24 4.60
C ASP A 31 0.47 10.37 5.28
N VAL A 32 0.84 9.12 5.52
CA VAL A 32 0.03 8.18 6.32
C VAL A 32 0.93 7.57 7.38
N SER A 33 0.35 7.02 8.43
CA SER A 33 1.16 6.47 9.50
C SER A 33 1.90 5.21 9.06
N HIS A 34 3.06 4.97 9.65
CA HIS A 34 3.83 3.75 9.38
C HIS A 34 3.01 2.51 9.73
N ALA A 35 2.27 2.57 10.84
CA ALA A 35 1.41 1.46 11.25
C ALA A 35 0.36 1.15 10.18
N THR A 36 -0.17 2.17 9.51
CA THR A 36 -1.14 1.99 8.44
C THR A 36 -0.53 1.21 7.28
N ILE A 37 0.68 1.57 6.86
CA ILE A 37 1.36 0.86 5.79
C ILE A 37 1.59 -0.59 6.17
N ILE A 38 2.06 -0.84 7.39
CA ILE A 38 2.31 -2.20 7.86
C ILE A 38 1.04 -3.03 7.83
N LYS A 39 -0.07 -2.49 8.32
CA LYS A 39 -1.34 -3.21 8.36
C LYS A 39 -1.89 -3.51 6.97
N ILE A 40 -1.74 -2.57 6.05
CA ILE A 40 -2.20 -2.80 4.68
C ILE A 40 -1.35 -3.86 4.01
N GLU A 41 -0.03 -3.76 4.10
CA GLU A 41 0.86 -4.73 3.43
C GLU A 41 0.77 -6.13 4.02
N SER A 42 0.47 -6.24 5.30
CA SER A 42 0.34 -7.55 5.93
C SER A 42 -1.02 -8.20 5.67
N GLY A 43 -1.97 -7.43 5.16
CA GLY A 43 -3.33 -7.93 4.96
C GLY A 43 -4.21 -7.77 6.18
N ALA A 44 -3.69 -7.22 7.28
CA ALA A 44 -4.48 -7.00 8.48
C ALA A 44 -5.60 -5.98 8.23
N ASN A 45 -5.30 -4.95 7.43
CA ASN A 45 -6.33 -4.00 6.99
C ASN A 45 -6.68 -4.31 5.54
N LYS A 46 -7.82 -4.96 5.32
CA LYS A 46 -8.25 -5.37 3.99
C LYS A 46 -9.04 -4.29 3.27
N ASN A 47 -9.49 -3.28 3.99
CA ASN A 47 -10.36 -2.24 3.44
C ASN A 47 -9.89 -0.84 3.82
N PRO A 48 -8.70 -0.43 3.34
CA PRO A 48 -8.27 0.94 3.60
C PRO A 48 -9.22 1.91 2.90
N THR A 49 -9.31 3.12 3.44
CA THR A 49 -10.19 4.13 2.86
C THR A 49 -9.69 4.58 1.50
N ILE A 50 -10.57 5.13 0.69
CA ILE A 50 -10.19 5.68 -0.61
C ILE A 50 -9.16 6.80 -0.42
N GLU A 51 -9.34 7.62 0.60
CA GLU A 51 -8.39 8.69 0.89
C GLU A 51 -6.98 8.13 1.14
N THR A 52 -6.88 7.08 1.93
CA THR A 52 -5.59 6.43 2.21
C THR A 52 -4.99 5.86 0.93
N LEU A 53 -5.81 5.17 0.13
CA LEU A 53 -5.34 4.58 -1.12
C LEU A 53 -4.86 5.66 -2.10
N ALA A 54 -5.57 6.78 -2.17
CA ALA A 54 -5.18 7.87 -3.05
C ALA A 54 -3.83 8.45 -2.66
N LYS A 55 -3.59 8.61 -1.37
CA LYS A 55 -2.31 9.12 -0.88
C LYS A 55 -1.18 8.17 -1.21
N ILE A 56 -1.40 6.87 -1.02
CA ILE A 56 -0.38 5.87 -1.32
C ILE A 56 -0.10 5.80 -2.81
N ALA A 57 -1.15 5.80 -3.63
CA ALA A 57 -1.00 5.76 -5.08
C ALA A 57 -0.20 6.96 -5.57
N LYS A 58 -0.50 8.14 -5.07
CA LYS A 58 0.22 9.35 -5.45
C LYS A 58 1.70 9.24 -5.08
N ALA A 59 1.99 8.72 -3.89
CA ALA A 59 3.36 8.54 -3.44
C ALA A 59 4.12 7.54 -4.32
N LEU A 60 3.42 6.53 -4.83
CA LEU A 60 4.01 5.53 -5.70
C LEU A 60 4.01 5.94 -7.17
N GLY A 61 3.39 7.06 -7.51
CA GLY A 61 3.35 7.54 -8.87
C GLY A 61 2.43 6.76 -9.78
N VAL A 62 1.36 6.18 -9.22
CA VAL A 62 0.41 5.37 -9.98
C VAL A 62 -1.01 5.83 -9.65
N GLY A 63 -1.98 5.30 -10.38
CA GLY A 63 -3.39 5.56 -10.08
C GLY A 63 -3.91 4.60 -9.03
N VAL A 64 -5.03 4.96 -8.40
CA VAL A 64 -5.66 4.08 -7.42
C VAL A 64 -6.03 2.74 -8.05
N ASP A 65 -6.49 2.76 -9.30
CA ASP A 65 -6.84 1.54 -10.00
C ASP A 65 -5.67 0.58 -10.13
N ASP A 66 -4.44 1.09 -10.19
CA ASP A 66 -3.26 0.21 -10.24
C ASP A 66 -3.08 -0.56 -8.95
N LEU A 67 -3.62 -0.05 -7.85
CA LEU A 67 -3.55 -0.75 -6.58
C LEU A 67 -4.61 -1.84 -6.48
N LEU A 68 -5.64 -1.75 -7.31
CA LEU A 68 -6.80 -2.65 -7.22
C LEU A 68 -6.76 -3.81 -8.23
N LYS A 69 -5.84 -3.77 -9.15
CA LYS A 69 -5.75 -4.81 -10.19
C LYS A 69 -5.26 -6.15 -9.60
#